data_6adf75a452d8baf803e04f416c3dc9e0
#
_entry.id   6adf75a452d8baf803e04f416c3dc9e0
#
_cell.length_a   1.000
_cell.length_b   1.000
_cell.length_c   1.000
_cell.angle_alpha   90.00
_cell.angle_beta   90.00
_cell.angle_gamma   90.00
#
_symmetry.space_group_name_H-M   'P 1'
#
loop_
_entity.id
_entity.type
_entity.pdbx_description
1 polymer ?
#
loop_
_entity_poly.entity_id
_entity_poly.type
_entity_poly.pdbx_seq_one_letter_code
_entity_poly.pdbx_strand_id
1 'polypeptide(L)'
;IILSADENSFGMEIKKINENYDLTKDYYKNYDNTGLQKFEITAIYTNATDFIKEIRGATEYCQYIYLDDEKNIIIELNEKQKEKWIKKAEKNISNELEKTDEDELYKISVSDDYTEVNCQVAQKANGLTFTAELMIIFFNSEMYQILNGNAEWSIHVVAKDLSTGGELVNIYYPKEVFSITEETLSLI
;
A
#
# COMPACT_ATOMS: atom_id res chain seq x y z
N ILE A 1 -8.27 -23.55 -16.03
CA ILE A 1 -8.12 -25.03 -16.02
C ILE A 1 -9.40 -25.55 -15.39
N ILE A 2 -10.07 -26.45 -16.08
CA ILE A 2 -11.21 -27.22 -15.56
C ILE A 2 -10.65 -28.58 -15.21
N LEU A 3 -10.76 -29.00 -13.97
CA LEU A 3 -10.48 -30.38 -13.56
C LEU A 3 -11.78 -31.16 -13.67
N SER A 4 -11.77 -32.25 -14.47
CA SER A 4 -12.93 -33.11 -14.61
C SER A 4 -13.25 -33.85 -13.30
N ALA A 5 -14.47 -34.36 -13.17
CA ALA A 5 -14.89 -35.15 -12.00
C ALA A 5 -13.98 -36.37 -11.76
N ASP A 6 -13.37 -36.90 -12.81
CA ASP A 6 -12.47 -38.08 -12.74
C ASP A 6 -11.05 -37.70 -12.25
N GLU A 7 -10.70 -36.41 -12.26
CA GLU A 7 -9.37 -35.91 -11.88
C GLU A 7 -9.32 -35.43 -10.41
N ASN A 8 -10.42 -35.45 -9.70
CA ASN A 8 -10.48 -35.07 -8.28
C ASN A 8 -11.24 -36.13 -7.45
N SER A 9 -10.73 -36.35 -6.24
CA SER A 9 -11.26 -37.35 -5.32
C SER A 9 -12.70 -37.07 -4.79
N PHE A 10 -13.27 -35.92 -5.12
CA PHE A 10 -14.61 -35.53 -4.68
C PHE A 10 -15.67 -35.72 -5.75
N GLY A 11 -15.31 -36.16 -6.97
CA GLY A 11 -16.22 -36.36 -8.09
C GLY A 11 -17.00 -35.11 -8.53
N MET A 12 -16.45 -33.91 -8.25
CA MET A 12 -17.06 -32.66 -8.61
C MET A 12 -16.21 -31.94 -9.66
N GLU A 13 -16.87 -31.30 -10.63
CA GLU A 13 -16.17 -30.44 -11.59
C GLU A 13 -15.65 -29.18 -10.87
N ILE A 14 -14.32 -29.03 -10.81
CA ILE A 14 -13.67 -27.87 -10.20
C ILE A 14 -13.26 -26.91 -11.31
N LYS A 15 -13.94 -25.78 -11.39
CA LYS A 15 -13.53 -24.66 -12.27
C LYS A 15 -12.52 -23.77 -11.54
N LYS A 16 -11.33 -23.70 -12.07
CA LYS A 16 -10.38 -22.67 -11.64
C LYS A 16 -10.86 -21.32 -12.22
N ILE A 17 -11.51 -20.49 -11.39
CA ILE A 17 -11.96 -19.15 -11.74
C ILE A 17 -10.72 -18.25 -11.75
N ASN A 18 -10.02 -18.17 -12.89
CA ASN A 18 -8.83 -17.31 -13.03
C ASN A 18 -9.16 -15.92 -13.58
N GLU A 19 -10.33 -15.71 -14.20
CA GLU A 19 -10.58 -14.51 -15.00
C GLU A 19 -11.85 -13.72 -14.64
N ASN A 20 -12.68 -14.21 -13.72
CA ASN A 20 -13.92 -13.54 -13.30
C ASN A 20 -14.04 -13.41 -11.78
N TYR A 21 -12.96 -12.94 -11.13
CA TYR A 21 -13.10 -12.54 -9.73
C TYR A 21 -13.84 -11.20 -9.70
N ASP A 22 -15.06 -11.19 -9.17
CA ASP A 22 -15.83 -9.96 -9.03
C ASP A 22 -15.19 -9.03 -8.00
N LEU A 23 -14.61 -7.93 -8.48
CA LEU A 23 -13.94 -6.93 -7.67
C LEU A 23 -14.91 -5.86 -7.14
N THR A 24 -16.16 -5.84 -7.63
CA THR A 24 -17.16 -4.84 -7.28
C THR A 24 -17.83 -5.18 -5.93
N LYS A 25 -18.68 -4.28 -5.49
CA LYS A 25 -19.51 -4.46 -4.30
C LYS A 25 -20.47 -5.65 -4.44
N ASP A 26 -20.89 -6.01 -5.65
CA ASP A 26 -21.83 -7.11 -5.93
C ASP A 26 -21.26 -8.51 -5.57
N TYR A 27 -19.94 -8.61 -5.38
CA TYR A 27 -19.33 -9.79 -4.76
C TYR A 27 -20.00 -10.16 -3.42
N TYR A 28 -20.46 -9.15 -2.68
CA TYR A 28 -21.09 -9.32 -1.37
C TYR A 28 -22.60 -9.43 -1.50
N LYS A 29 -23.13 -10.67 -1.55
CA LYS A 29 -24.56 -10.94 -1.71
C LYS A 29 -25.44 -10.39 -0.58
N ASN A 30 -24.88 -10.26 0.61
CA ASN A 30 -25.55 -9.75 1.80
C ASN A 30 -24.84 -8.49 2.29
N TYR A 31 -24.72 -7.51 1.39
CA TYR A 31 -24.07 -6.25 1.74
C TYR A 31 -24.94 -5.44 2.71
N ASP A 32 -24.38 -5.16 3.90
CA ASP A 32 -24.95 -4.27 4.90
C ASP A 32 -23.83 -3.45 5.53
N ASN A 33 -23.85 -2.13 5.34
CA ASN A 33 -22.84 -1.22 5.84
C ASN A 33 -23.26 -0.51 7.13
N THR A 34 -24.29 -0.97 7.83
CA THR A 34 -24.75 -0.39 9.10
C THR A 34 -23.59 -0.34 10.12
N GLY A 35 -23.26 0.86 10.59
CA GLY A 35 -22.20 1.07 11.58
C GLY A 35 -20.76 0.94 11.04
N LEU A 36 -20.58 0.86 9.73
CA LEU A 36 -19.27 0.85 9.09
C LEU A 36 -18.86 2.27 8.67
N GLN A 37 -17.56 2.53 8.69
CA GLN A 37 -16.92 3.70 8.11
C GLN A 37 -16.35 3.33 6.75
N LYS A 38 -16.48 4.23 5.77
CA LYS A 38 -16.02 4.05 4.39
C LYS A 38 -14.78 4.89 4.15
N PHE A 39 -13.76 4.28 3.56
CA PHE A 39 -12.52 4.95 3.17
C PHE A 39 -12.12 4.54 1.75
N GLU A 40 -11.46 5.47 1.04
CA GLU A 40 -10.85 5.24 -0.26
C GLU A 40 -9.34 5.07 -0.09
N ILE A 41 -8.75 4.10 -0.80
CA ILE A 41 -7.31 3.81 -0.78
C ILE A 41 -6.75 4.09 -2.17
N THR A 42 -5.67 4.86 -2.25
CA THR A 42 -5.05 5.29 -3.51
C THR A 42 -3.60 4.84 -3.69
N ALA A 43 -2.79 4.79 -2.63
CA ALA A 43 -1.35 4.51 -2.71
C ALA A 43 -1.00 3.02 -2.55
N ILE A 44 -1.62 2.13 -3.32
CA ILE A 44 -1.25 0.72 -3.29
C ILE A 44 0.08 0.47 -4.05
N TYR A 45 0.92 -0.40 -3.50
CA TYR A 45 2.20 -0.83 -4.08
C TYR A 45 2.11 -2.15 -4.87
N THR A 46 0.90 -2.67 -5.04
CA THR A 46 0.58 -3.86 -5.82
C THR A 46 -0.60 -3.56 -6.76
N ASN A 47 -1.02 -4.51 -7.57
CA ASN A 47 -2.23 -4.28 -8.38
C ASN A 47 -3.51 -4.42 -7.54
N ALA A 48 -4.55 -3.66 -7.90
CA ALA A 48 -5.82 -3.61 -7.17
C ALA A 48 -6.48 -4.99 -7.02
N THR A 49 -6.37 -5.85 -8.03
CA THR A 49 -6.96 -7.20 -8.01
C THR A 49 -6.35 -8.07 -6.92
N ASP A 50 -5.02 -8.08 -6.83
CA ASP A 50 -4.31 -8.90 -5.86
C ASP A 50 -4.50 -8.34 -4.46
N PHE A 51 -4.46 -7.02 -4.29
CA PHE A 51 -4.73 -6.37 -3.02
C PHE A 51 -6.14 -6.70 -2.49
N ILE A 52 -7.18 -6.54 -3.32
CA ILE A 52 -8.56 -6.85 -2.93
C ILE A 52 -8.70 -8.33 -2.57
N LYS A 53 -8.10 -9.25 -3.33
CA LYS A 53 -8.14 -10.68 -3.04
C LYS A 53 -7.47 -11.03 -1.72
N GLU A 54 -6.31 -10.46 -1.47
CA GLU A 54 -5.56 -10.65 -0.22
C GLU A 54 -6.39 -10.19 0.98
N ILE A 55 -6.92 -8.97 0.94
CA ILE A 55 -7.69 -8.41 2.04
C ILE A 55 -9.04 -9.14 2.24
N ARG A 56 -9.72 -9.57 1.17
CA ARG A 56 -10.91 -10.42 1.27
C ARG A 56 -10.62 -11.76 1.95
N GLY A 57 -9.42 -12.30 1.77
CA GLY A 57 -8.94 -13.49 2.48
C GLY A 57 -8.66 -13.24 3.98
N ALA A 58 -8.41 -11.99 4.36
CA ALA A 58 -8.04 -11.57 5.71
C ALA A 58 -9.16 -10.71 6.35
N THR A 59 -10.33 -11.32 6.58
CA THR A 59 -11.58 -10.67 7.05
C THR A 59 -11.46 -9.86 8.34
N GLU A 60 -10.36 -9.99 9.04
CA GLU A 60 -10.07 -9.26 10.26
C GLU A 60 -9.74 -7.77 10.05
N TYR A 61 -9.44 -7.36 8.78
CA TYR A 61 -9.04 -6.00 8.45
C TYR A 61 -10.17 -5.11 7.96
N CYS A 62 -11.15 -5.65 7.26
CA CYS A 62 -12.33 -4.90 6.86
C CYS A 62 -13.55 -5.81 6.72
N GLN A 63 -14.74 -5.22 6.74
CA GLN A 63 -15.98 -5.94 6.44
C GLN A 63 -16.15 -6.11 4.94
N TYR A 64 -15.88 -5.04 4.18
CA TYR A 64 -15.99 -5.03 2.72
C TYR A 64 -14.80 -4.32 2.11
N ILE A 65 -14.30 -4.88 0.99
CA ILE A 65 -13.34 -4.23 0.11
C ILE A 65 -13.71 -4.51 -1.34
N TYR A 66 -13.79 -3.45 -2.15
CA TYR A 66 -14.26 -3.55 -3.53
C TYR A 66 -13.80 -2.35 -4.36
N LEU A 67 -13.99 -2.43 -5.69
CA LEU A 67 -13.90 -1.29 -6.57
C LEU A 67 -15.27 -0.62 -6.70
N ASP A 68 -15.31 0.70 -6.59
CA ASP A 68 -16.50 1.48 -6.93
C ASP A 68 -16.66 1.65 -8.46
N ASP A 69 -17.67 2.41 -8.89
CA ASP A 69 -17.96 2.64 -10.31
C ASP A 69 -16.84 3.43 -11.02
N GLU A 70 -16.04 4.19 -10.27
CA GLU A 70 -14.89 4.96 -10.76
C GLU A 70 -13.59 4.13 -10.70
N LYS A 71 -13.68 2.88 -10.20
CA LYS A 71 -12.57 1.93 -9.99
C LYS A 71 -11.60 2.33 -8.87
N ASN A 72 -12.04 3.16 -7.93
CA ASN A 72 -11.32 3.41 -6.71
C ASN A 72 -11.47 2.22 -5.75
N ILE A 73 -10.43 1.92 -4.99
CA ILE A 73 -10.48 0.87 -3.96
C ILE A 73 -11.17 1.44 -2.72
N ILE A 74 -12.31 0.83 -2.39
CA ILE A 74 -13.10 1.20 -1.22
C ILE A 74 -12.96 0.13 -0.15
N ILE A 75 -12.70 0.55 1.09
CA ILE A 75 -12.80 -0.31 2.27
C ILE A 75 -13.91 0.20 3.18
N GLU A 76 -14.66 -0.75 3.74
CA GLU A 76 -15.67 -0.47 4.76
C GLU A 76 -15.38 -1.32 5.99
N LEU A 77 -15.24 -0.67 7.13
CA LEU A 77 -14.74 -1.31 8.34
C LEU A 77 -15.35 -0.71 9.61
N ASN A 78 -15.41 -1.52 10.67
CA ASN A 78 -15.82 -1.07 12.00
C ASN A 78 -14.63 -0.51 12.79
N GLU A 79 -14.89 0.07 13.97
CA GLU A 79 -13.87 0.73 14.79
C GLU A 79 -12.72 -0.23 15.20
N LYS A 80 -13.02 -1.50 15.51
CA LYS A 80 -11.96 -2.48 15.86
C LYS A 80 -11.05 -2.81 14.69
N GLN A 81 -11.62 -2.92 13.48
CA GLN A 81 -10.86 -3.15 12.26
C GLN A 81 -10.00 -1.92 11.93
N LYS A 82 -10.54 -0.72 12.11
CA LYS A 82 -9.83 0.54 11.94
C LYS A 82 -8.61 0.64 12.87
N GLU A 83 -8.79 0.42 14.17
CA GLU A 83 -7.68 0.40 15.13
C GLU A 83 -6.61 -0.63 14.77
N LYS A 84 -7.04 -1.80 14.25
CA LYS A 84 -6.12 -2.85 13.83
C LYS A 84 -5.28 -2.43 12.62
N TRP A 85 -5.89 -1.76 11.65
CA TRP A 85 -5.18 -1.21 10.50
C TRP A 85 -4.17 -0.14 10.90
N ILE A 86 -4.57 0.80 11.76
CA ILE A 86 -3.67 1.85 12.28
C ILE A 86 -2.42 1.22 12.90
N LYS A 87 -2.60 0.27 13.83
CA LYS A 87 -1.49 -0.44 14.47
C LYS A 87 -0.63 -1.23 13.47
N LYS A 88 -1.25 -1.82 12.43
CA LYS A 88 -0.52 -2.52 11.38
C LYS A 88 0.31 -1.54 10.56
N ALA A 89 -0.25 -0.39 10.21
CA ALA A 89 0.45 0.65 9.46
C ALA A 89 1.68 1.16 10.22
N GLU A 90 1.53 1.53 11.50
CA GLU A 90 2.62 1.94 12.37
C GLU A 90 3.72 0.87 12.46
N LYS A 91 3.32 -0.39 12.68
CA LYS A 91 4.27 -1.51 12.75
C LYS A 91 5.01 -1.75 11.44
N ASN A 92 4.30 -1.66 10.30
CA ASN A 92 4.93 -1.86 9.00
C ASN A 92 5.95 -0.75 8.70
N ILE A 93 5.62 0.51 9.01
CA ILE A 93 6.58 1.62 8.85
C ILE A 93 7.80 1.38 9.74
N SER A 94 7.60 1.07 11.03
CA SER A 94 8.72 0.77 11.95
C SER A 94 9.62 -0.35 11.41
N ASN A 95 9.03 -1.45 10.93
CA ASN A 95 9.80 -2.56 10.36
C ASN A 95 10.60 -2.15 9.11
N GLU A 96 10.03 -1.29 8.24
CA GLU A 96 10.79 -0.79 7.08
C GLU A 96 11.93 0.14 7.49
N LEU A 97 11.70 1.03 8.46
CA LEU A 97 12.74 1.90 8.98
C LEU A 97 13.88 1.10 9.63
N GLU A 98 13.58 0.06 10.41
CA GLU A 98 14.59 -0.84 11.00
C GLU A 98 15.46 -1.51 9.92
N LYS A 99 14.87 -1.95 8.80
CA LYS A 99 15.65 -2.53 7.69
C LYS A 99 16.56 -1.50 7.03
N THR A 100 16.09 -0.27 6.86
CA THR A 100 16.84 0.80 6.19
C THR A 100 17.95 1.36 7.07
N ASP A 101 17.83 1.31 8.40
CA ASP A 101 18.89 1.73 9.33
C ASP A 101 20.12 0.82 9.26
N GLU A 102 19.96 -0.45 8.88
CA GLU A 102 21.05 -1.40 8.67
C GLU A 102 21.73 -1.26 7.30
N ASP A 103 21.13 -0.49 6.36
CA ASP A 103 21.66 -0.28 5.02
C ASP A 103 22.61 0.94 5.00
N GLU A 104 23.79 0.76 4.41
CA GLU A 104 24.76 1.84 4.21
C GLU A 104 24.46 2.70 2.97
N LEU A 105 23.51 2.29 2.12
CA LEU A 105 23.21 2.91 0.84
C LEU A 105 22.12 3.97 0.93
N TYR A 106 21.23 3.87 1.92
CA TYR A 106 20.20 4.86 2.14
C TYR A 106 19.72 4.87 3.59
N LYS A 107 19.20 6.03 4.01
CA LYS A 107 18.57 6.23 5.31
C LYS A 107 17.22 6.87 5.09
N ILE A 108 16.21 6.42 5.83
CA ILE A 108 14.85 6.95 5.77
C ILE A 108 14.43 7.35 7.19
N SER A 109 13.81 8.50 7.31
CA SER A 109 13.13 8.94 8.53
C SER A 109 11.74 9.46 8.20
N VAL A 110 10.81 9.26 9.11
CA VAL A 110 9.40 9.62 8.97
C VAL A 110 8.97 10.42 10.20
N SER A 111 8.13 11.45 10.01
CA SER A 111 7.55 12.20 11.13
C SER A 111 6.56 11.36 11.93
N ASP A 112 6.31 11.73 13.19
CA ASP A 112 5.41 11.00 14.09
C ASP A 112 3.95 10.95 13.57
N ASP A 113 3.55 11.90 12.75
CA ASP A 113 2.23 11.97 12.14
C ASP A 113 2.18 11.39 10.72
N TYR A 114 3.32 10.85 10.24
CA TYR A 114 3.48 10.24 8.92
C TYR A 114 3.17 11.18 7.74
N THR A 115 3.37 12.48 7.92
CA THR A 115 3.18 13.50 6.87
C THR A 115 4.47 13.91 6.19
N GLU A 116 5.64 13.55 6.74
CA GLU A 116 6.95 13.87 6.19
C GLU A 116 7.82 12.63 6.10
N VAL A 117 8.50 12.45 4.96
CA VAL A 117 9.49 11.41 4.72
C VAL A 117 10.78 12.06 4.24
N ASN A 118 11.84 11.93 5.02
CA ASN A 118 13.16 12.42 4.66
C ASN A 118 14.09 11.24 4.37
N CYS A 119 14.75 11.29 3.21
CA CYS A 119 15.65 10.25 2.72
C CYS A 119 17.04 10.81 2.46
N GLN A 120 18.05 9.97 2.68
CA GLN A 120 19.42 10.16 2.19
C GLN A 120 19.78 8.92 1.37
N VAL A 121 20.25 9.10 0.15
CA VAL A 121 20.49 8.02 -0.81
C VAL A 121 21.90 8.13 -1.37
N ALA A 122 22.66 7.03 -1.36
CA ALA A 122 23.97 6.98 -1.98
C ALA A 122 23.86 6.81 -3.50
N GLN A 123 24.78 7.40 -4.26
CA GLN A 123 24.84 7.29 -5.72
C GLN A 123 24.81 5.85 -6.23
N LYS A 124 25.41 4.90 -5.51
CA LYS A 124 25.47 3.48 -5.86
C LYS A 124 24.24 2.67 -5.45
N ALA A 125 23.22 3.30 -4.84
CA ALA A 125 22.00 2.62 -4.45
C ALA A 125 21.20 2.15 -5.67
N ASN A 126 20.45 1.06 -5.52
CA ASN A 126 19.50 0.63 -6.54
C ASN A 126 18.21 1.43 -6.41
N GLY A 127 17.97 2.36 -7.33
CA GLY A 127 16.80 3.25 -7.30
C GLY A 127 15.45 2.51 -7.30
N LEU A 128 15.37 1.36 -7.96
CA LEU A 128 14.14 0.57 -8.00
C LEU A 128 13.84 -0.08 -6.63
N THR A 129 14.86 -0.67 -5.98
CA THR A 129 14.71 -1.26 -4.65
C THR A 129 14.32 -0.19 -3.64
N PHE A 130 15.02 0.94 -3.63
CA PHE A 130 14.74 2.07 -2.77
C PHE A 130 13.30 2.61 -2.96
N THR A 131 12.87 2.76 -4.23
CA THR A 131 11.49 3.20 -4.53
C THR A 131 10.46 2.19 -4.02
N ALA A 132 10.72 0.89 -4.17
CA ALA A 132 9.79 -0.14 -3.69
C ALA A 132 9.59 -0.10 -2.17
N GLU A 133 10.65 0.11 -1.39
CA GLU A 133 10.57 0.26 0.07
C GLU A 133 9.82 1.54 0.48
N LEU A 134 10.07 2.65 -0.22
CA LEU A 134 9.32 3.89 0.01
C LEU A 134 7.82 3.72 -0.30
N MET A 135 7.44 2.97 -1.34
CA MET A 135 6.03 2.72 -1.64
C MET A 135 5.32 1.98 -0.50
N ILE A 136 6.00 1.09 0.22
CA ILE A 136 5.46 0.44 1.42
C ILE A 136 5.22 1.48 2.53
N ILE A 137 6.17 2.39 2.75
CA ILE A 137 6.03 3.48 3.72
C ILE A 137 4.88 4.40 3.33
N PHE A 138 4.78 4.82 2.05
CA PHE A 138 3.73 5.70 1.56
C PHE A 138 2.33 5.10 1.74
N PHE A 139 2.15 3.82 1.37
CA PHE A 139 0.88 3.12 1.57
C PHE A 139 0.47 3.08 3.06
N ASN A 140 1.41 2.75 3.95
CA ASN A 140 1.09 2.68 5.37
C ASN A 140 0.88 4.08 5.99
N SER A 141 1.54 5.12 5.49
CA SER A 141 1.31 6.51 5.86
C SER A 141 -0.08 7.00 5.41
N GLU A 142 -0.52 6.65 4.19
CA GLU A 142 -1.90 6.87 3.74
C GLU A 142 -2.88 6.20 4.68
N MET A 143 -2.72 4.90 4.92
CA MET A 143 -3.62 4.14 5.80
C MET A 143 -3.72 4.77 7.19
N TYR A 144 -2.60 5.18 7.76
CA TYR A 144 -2.60 5.88 9.04
C TYR A 144 -3.38 7.19 8.98
N GLN A 145 -3.08 8.05 8.00
CA GLN A 145 -3.69 9.38 7.89
C GLN A 145 -5.19 9.30 7.63
N ILE A 146 -5.64 8.53 6.62
CA ILE A 146 -7.07 8.44 6.27
C ILE A 146 -7.90 7.84 7.41
N LEU A 147 -7.37 6.81 8.06
CA LEU A 147 -8.07 6.16 9.18
C LEU A 147 -8.12 7.04 10.45
N ASN A 148 -7.19 7.98 10.58
CA ASN A 148 -7.24 9.02 11.63
C ASN A 148 -8.04 10.27 11.22
N GLY A 149 -8.74 10.22 10.06
CA GLY A 149 -9.68 11.26 9.64
C GLY A 149 -9.11 12.34 8.71
N ASN A 150 -7.87 12.17 8.24
CA ASN A 150 -7.29 13.05 7.23
C ASN A 150 -7.60 12.52 5.82
N ALA A 151 -8.76 12.91 5.27
CA ALA A 151 -9.16 12.50 3.91
C ALA A 151 -8.30 13.13 2.81
N GLU A 152 -7.70 14.30 3.06
CA GLU A 152 -6.78 15.01 2.17
C GLU A 152 -5.33 14.64 2.50
N TRP A 153 -5.07 13.33 2.67
CA TRP A 153 -3.75 12.85 3.05
C TRP A 153 -2.66 13.26 2.06
N SER A 154 -1.49 13.52 2.55
CA SER A 154 -0.30 13.79 1.74
C SER A 154 0.97 13.50 2.53
N ILE A 155 2.07 13.30 1.79
CA ILE A 155 3.40 13.10 2.34
C ILE A 155 4.34 14.10 1.65
N HIS A 156 4.98 14.97 2.42
CA HIS A 156 6.10 15.75 1.92
C HIS A 156 7.35 14.88 1.89
N VAL A 157 7.87 14.59 0.71
CA VAL A 157 9.01 13.70 0.49
C VAL A 157 10.22 14.50 0.08
N VAL A 158 11.29 14.45 0.87
CA VAL A 158 12.58 15.06 0.55
C VAL A 158 13.66 13.98 0.48
N ALA A 159 14.26 13.79 -0.68
CA ALA A 159 15.41 12.90 -0.84
C ALA A 159 16.67 13.72 -1.18
N LYS A 160 17.79 13.39 -0.52
CA LYS A 160 19.09 14.04 -0.68
C LYS A 160 20.16 13.01 -0.98
N ASP A 161 21.19 13.43 -1.67
CA ASP A 161 22.42 12.65 -1.79
C ASP A 161 23.08 12.46 -0.43
N LEU A 162 23.43 11.20 -0.11
CA LEU A 162 24.00 10.83 1.18
C LEU A 162 25.39 11.47 1.43
N SER A 163 26.17 11.70 0.37
CA SER A 163 27.55 12.18 0.46
C SER A 163 27.66 13.70 0.45
N THR A 164 26.86 14.35 -0.37
CA THR A 164 26.92 15.82 -0.61
C THR A 164 25.84 16.59 0.14
N GLY A 165 24.71 15.93 0.49
CA GLY A 165 23.52 16.58 1.02
C GLY A 165 22.72 17.33 -0.04
N GLY A 166 23.10 17.23 -1.32
CA GLY A 166 22.38 17.85 -2.44
C GLY A 166 20.97 17.28 -2.58
N GLU A 167 19.98 18.16 -2.83
CA GLU A 167 18.59 17.74 -2.98
C GLU A 167 18.37 17.02 -4.32
N LEU A 168 17.75 15.83 -4.28
CA LEU A 168 17.41 14.99 -5.43
C LEU A 168 15.92 15.06 -5.75
N VAL A 169 15.09 15.05 -4.72
CA VAL A 169 13.63 15.08 -4.81
C VAL A 169 13.07 15.93 -3.68
N ASN A 170 12.05 16.73 -4.00
CA ASN A 170 11.30 17.52 -3.04
C ASN A 170 9.87 17.68 -3.58
N ILE A 171 8.96 16.83 -3.12
CA ILE A 171 7.61 16.71 -3.68
C ILE A 171 6.56 16.48 -2.59
N TYR A 172 5.29 16.67 -2.97
CA TYR A 172 4.12 16.28 -2.20
C TYR A 172 3.42 15.09 -2.87
N TYR A 173 3.63 13.89 -2.34
CA TYR A 173 2.97 12.67 -2.81
C TYR A 173 1.56 12.54 -2.19
N PRO A 174 0.51 12.05 -2.88
CA PRO A 174 0.49 11.49 -4.24
C PRO A 174 0.26 12.51 -5.34
N LYS A 175 0.17 13.80 -5.01
CA LYS A 175 -0.09 14.88 -5.96
C LYS A 175 0.98 14.97 -7.03
N GLU A 176 2.22 14.67 -6.64
CA GLU A 176 3.38 14.61 -7.51
C GLU A 176 3.95 13.18 -7.50
N VAL A 177 4.46 12.74 -8.65
CA VAL A 177 5.01 11.38 -8.79
C VAL A 177 6.41 11.31 -8.18
N PHE A 178 6.61 10.38 -7.24
CA PHE A 178 7.94 10.07 -6.73
C PHE A 178 8.69 9.17 -7.73
N SER A 179 9.92 9.56 -8.07
CA SER A 179 10.81 8.75 -8.90
C SER A 179 12.27 9.09 -8.60
N ILE A 180 13.07 8.09 -8.30
CA ILE A 180 14.53 8.15 -8.29
C ILE A 180 15.05 7.13 -9.30
N THR A 181 15.65 7.63 -10.37
CA THR A 181 16.22 6.81 -11.46
C THR A 181 17.74 6.73 -11.32
N GLU A 182 18.37 5.79 -12.05
CA GLU A 182 19.83 5.75 -12.17
C GLU A 182 20.40 7.06 -12.73
N GLU A 183 19.66 7.73 -13.63
CA GLU A 183 20.04 9.04 -14.15
C GLU A 183 20.04 10.09 -13.04
N THR A 184 19.01 10.12 -12.18
CA THR A 184 18.95 11.01 -11.01
C THR A 184 20.14 10.79 -10.08
N LEU A 185 20.51 9.53 -9.82
CA LEU A 185 21.65 9.16 -8.97
C LEU A 185 23.01 9.42 -9.64
N SER A 186 23.09 9.46 -10.97
CA SER A 186 24.33 9.71 -11.71
C SER A 186 24.68 11.20 -11.86
N LEU A 187 23.75 12.10 -11.55
CA LEU A 187 23.94 13.56 -11.61
C LEU A 187 24.62 14.15 -10.37
N ILE A 188 25.08 13.30 -9.45
CA ILE A 188 25.65 13.69 -8.16
C ILE A 188 27.18 13.63 -8.17
#